data_303fb4a75b7d12163369230ab558961c
#
_entry.id   303fb4a75b7d12163369230ab558961c
#
_cell.length_a   1.000
_cell.length_b   1.000
_cell.length_c   1.000
_cell.angle_alpha   90.00
_cell.angle_beta   90.00
_cell.angle_gamma   90.00
#
_symmetry.space_group_name_H-M   'P 1'
#
loop_
_entity.id
_entity.type
_entity.pdbx_description
1 polymer ?
#
loop_
_entity_poly.entity_id
_entity_poly.type
_entity_poly.pdbx_seq_one_letter_code
_entity_poly.pdbx_strand_id
1 'polypeptide(L)'
;MQQHPGGTGTAASSDRFCPRLITGGSPGRKLGRMAHDWLLVETLGDEPAVVAQGRQLKNLVPITTFLRRSPYLSAVRTAIAESIQTGQSLTSITSRRDRVIRTEPVVMSDGRMHGVHVWTGPADVEPPERPTPGPLKWDLTRGVATDTQESLANSGKNPELEVTYGRAFAEDLPSRELNPNESKVLAMAVKAEPGQTLCSTWDLTDWQGNAIRIGFVARSAIEPGPDGRDHLVARAMNWRAELKGPVASATDLAQRILNGLAQAGVHRALFDLKTWTLLKWLDEPCPFYDWRSTTIDKPRVHPDDEAEMALMTKEFANGATSRVLRMRGFDNDWVPVHVTVNRVELEPDTFAGLVSLRLPTDGELADAGLESDDNDAS
;
A
#
# COMPACT_ATOMS: atom_id res chain seq x y z
N MET A 1 23.80 -44.94 -53.16
CA MET A 1 25.16 -44.87 -53.68
C MET A 1 26.01 -44.34 -52.55
N GLN A 2 26.61 -45.26 -51.80
CA GLN A 2 28.04 -45.44 -51.62
C GLN A 2 28.69 -44.25 -50.83
N GLN A 3 29.47 -44.36 -49.79
CA GLN A 3 30.04 -45.49 -49.00
C GLN A 3 30.89 -44.80 -47.93
N HIS A 4 30.91 -45.38 -46.74
CA HIS A 4 31.99 -45.26 -45.79
C HIS A 4 33.35 -45.78 -46.38
N PRO A 5 34.52 -45.64 -45.74
CA PRO A 5 34.95 -45.89 -44.37
C PRO A 5 36.07 -44.93 -43.87
N GLY A 6 36.54 -44.80 -42.63
CA GLY A 6 37.00 -45.80 -41.70
C GLY A 6 38.41 -45.48 -41.21
N GLY A 7 38.73 -45.83 -39.98
CA GLY A 7 40.13 -46.04 -39.54
C GLY A 7 40.52 -45.20 -38.31
N THR A 8 40.45 -45.75 -37.08
CA THR A 8 41.50 -46.45 -36.27
C THR A 8 42.71 -45.56 -35.95
N GLY A 9 43.08 -45.29 -34.71
CA GLY A 9 43.39 -46.10 -33.63
C GLY A 9 44.45 -45.48 -32.75
N THR A 10 44.51 -45.95 -31.55
CA THR A 10 45.59 -46.22 -30.58
C THR A 10 45.90 -45.07 -29.59
N ALA A 11 45.57 -45.21 -28.34
CA ALA A 11 46.12 -45.92 -27.18
C ALA A 11 47.37 -45.26 -26.53
N ALA A 12 47.16 -45.06 -25.23
CA ALA A 12 48.09 -45.11 -24.10
C ALA A 12 48.90 -43.85 -23.73
N SER A 13 48.72 -43.35 -22.51
CA SER A 13 49.56 -43.65 -21.38
C SER A 13 49.23 -42.83 -20.15
N SER A 14 49.12 -43.53 -19.07
CA SER A 14 49.07 -43.14 -17.68
C SER A 14 50.03 -42.02 -17.30
N ASP A 15 49.53 -41.06 -16.46
CA ASP A 15 50.32 -40.68 -15.30
C ASP A 15 49.43 -40.18 -14.16
N ARG A 16 49.58 -40.77 -13.00
CA ARG A 16 48.97 -40.48 -11.73
C ARG A 16 49.62 -39.24 -11.16
N PHE A 17 48.83 -38.19 -10.88
CA PHE A 17 49.23 -37.22 -9.89
C PHE A 17 48.04 -36.96 -8.94
N CYS A 18 48.21 -37.38 -7.71
CA CYS A 18 47.38 -37.03 -6.58
C CYS A 18 47.87 -35.69 -6.01
N PRO A 19 47.05 -34.70 -5.75
CA PRO A 19 47.39 -33.71 -4.76
C PRO A 19 46.42 -33.74 -3.60
N ARG A 20 46.98 -33.95 -2.48
CA ARG A 20 46.68 -33.56 -1.12
C ARG A 20 45.33 -32.90 -0.83
N LEU A 21 44.59 -33.54 0.05
CA LEU A 21 43.62 -32.94 0.95
C LEU A 21 44.18 -31.65 1.56
N ILE A 22 43.51 -30.54 1.29
CA ILE A 22 43.57 -29.37 2.18
C ILE A 22 42.29 -29.37 2.97
N THR A 23 42.50 -29.57 4.25
CA THR A 23 41.57 -29.59 5.37
C THR A 23 40.74 -28.30 5.45
N GLY A 24 39.45 -28.48 5.63
CA GLY A 24 38.65 -27.82 6.63
C GLY A 24 38.63 -26.29 6.66
N GLY A 25 37.80 -25.67 5.82
CA GLY A 25 37.18 -24.41 6.17
C GLY A 25 35.77 -24.70 6.71
N SER A 26 35.60 -24.64 8.00
CA SER A 26 34.27 -24.60 8.63
C SER A 26 33.38 -23.60 7.93
N PRO A 27 32.11 -23.91 7.63
CA PRO A 27 31.17 -22.88 7.23
C PRO A 27 30.97 -21.96 8.43
N GLY A 28 31.69 -20.84 8.44
CA GLY A 28 31.49 -19.78 9.41
C GLY A 28 30.03 -19.41 9.44
N ARG A 29 29.39 -19.66 10.57
CA ARG A 29 28.01 -19.32 10.91
C ARG A 29 27.74 -17.88 10.45
N LYS A 30 26.84 -17.71 9.48
CA LYS A 30 26.18 -16.43 9.12
C LYS A 30 25.28 -15.88 10.27
N LEU A 31 25.61 -16.13 11.52
CA LEU A 31 24.88 -15.61 12.69
C LEU A 31 25.29 -14.19 13.08
N GLY A 32 26.37 -13.62 12.49
CA GLY A 32 26.89 -12.31 12.91
C GLY A 32 26.25 -11.10 12.22
N ARG A 33 25.54 -11.27 11.09
CA ARG A 33 25.08 -10.14 10.28
C ARG A 33 23.69 -9.62 10.63
N MET A 34 22.86 -10.40 11.32
CA MET A 34 21.50 -10.01 11.69
C MET A 34 21.40 -9.20 13.00
N ALA A 35 22.47 -9.11 13.78
CA ALA A 35 22.47 -8.48 15.11
C ALA A 35 22.62 -6.95 15.10
N HIS A 36 22.80 -6.32 13.93
CA HIS A 36 23.14 -4.90 13.82
C HIS A 36 22.27 -4.11 12.84
N ASP A 37 21.17 -4.67 12.33
CA ASP A 37 20.25 -3.93 11.50
C ASP A 37 19.31 -3.06 12.34
N TRP A 38 18.87 -1.93 11.77
CA TRP A 38 17.83 -1.12 12.37
C TRP A 38 16.51 -1.91 12.49
N LEU A 39 15.85 -1.78 13.61
CA LEU A 39 14.48 -2.25 13.83
C LEU A 39 13.53 -1.07 13.61
N LEU A 40 12.55 -1.21 12.76
CA LEU A 40 11.41 -0.30 12.71
C LEU A 40 10.33 -0.83 13.63
N VAL A 41 9.95 -0.03 14.61
CA VAL A 41 8.99 -0.38 15.67
C VAL A 41 7.76 0.50 15.53
N GLU A 42 6.59 -0.08 15.33
CA GLU A 42 5.30 0.60 15.36
C GLU A 42 4.95 0.90 16.81
N THR A 43 4.42 2.11 17.07
CA THR A 43 4.15 2.61 18.43
C THR A 43 2.73 3.17 18.60
N LEU A 44 1.84 2.91 17.64
CA LEU A 44 0.44 3.33 17.70
C LEU A 44 -0.44 2.42 18.54
N GLY A 45 0.01 1.17 18.78
CA GLY A 45 -0.67 0.22 19.63
C GLY A 45 -0.24 0.30 21.08
N ASP A 46 -0.88 -0.47 21.95
CA ASP A 46 -0.60 -0.51 23.39
C ASP A 46 0.82 -1.04 23.72
N GLU A 47 1.34 -1.92 22.89
CA GLU A 47 2.70 -2.45 22.99
C GLU A 47 3.46 -2.16 21.70
N PRO A 48 4.68 -1.57 21.80
CA PRO A 48 5.54 -1.37 20.62
C PRO A 48 5.85 -2.69 19.92
N ALA A 49 5.66 -2.73 18.60
CA ALA A 49 5.80 -3.95 17.80
C ALA A 49 6.77 -3.75 16.63
N VAL A 50 7.66 -4.72 16.41
CA VAL A 50 8.62 -4.71 15.31
C VAL A 50 7.91 -5.02 14.01
N VAL A 51 8.01 -4.10 13.03
CA VAL A 51 7.43 -4.23 11.68
C VAL A 51 8.47 -4.45 10.60
N ALA A 52 9.72 -4.04 10.86
CA ALA A 52 10.83 -4.35 9.96
C ALA A 52 12.14 -4.53 10.71
N GLN A 53 13.07 -5.29 10.12
CA GLN A 53 14.47 -5.38 10.49
C GLN A 53 15.31 -5.11 9.23
N GLY A 54 16.02 -4.00 9.21
CA GLY A 54 16.57 -3.46 7.98
C GLY A 54 15.42 -3.25 6.96
N ARG A 55 15.53 -3.93 5.82
CA ARG A 55 14.50 -3.90 4.76
C ARG A 55 13.53 -5.10 4.79
N GLN A 56 13.69 -6.01 5.78
CA GLN A 56 12.87 -7.22 5.88
C GLN A 56 11.63 -6.99 6.72
N LEU A 57 10.46 -7.34 6.16
CA LEU A 57 9.19 -7.30 6.89
C LEU A 57 9.22 -8.21 8.12
N LYS A 58 8.65 -7.70 9.21
CA LYS A 58 8.25 -8.43 10.42
C LYS A 58 6.77 -8.12 10.68
N ASN A 59 6.01 -9.13 10.99
CA ASN A 59 4.56 -8.98 11.07
C ASN A 59 4.13 -8.58 12.50
N LEU A 60 4.31 -7.31 12.86
CA LEU A 60 3.88 -6.73 14.15
C LEU A 60 4.30 -7.61 15.36
N VAL A 61 5.56 -8.01 15.40
CA VAL A 61 6.06 -8.84 16.51
C VAL A 61 6.31 -7.95 17.73
N PRO A 62 5.62 -8.16 18.87
CA PRO A 62 5.87 -7.40 20.09
C PRO A 62 7.36 -7.32 20.42
N ILE A 63 7.86 -6.13 20.77
CA ILE A 63 9.29 -5.92 21.03
C ILE A 63 9.82 -6.84 22.14
N THR A 64 8.99 -7.14 23.12
CA THR A 64 9.28 -8.07 24.22
C THR A 64 9.49 -9.49 23.71
N THR A 65 8.72 -9.93 22.74
CA THR A 65 8.85 -11.23 22.07
C THR A 65 10.04 -11.25 21.13
N PHE A 66 10.23 -10.20 20.35
CA PHE A 66 11.32 -10.11 19.37
C PHE A 66 12.68 -10.14 20.04
N LEU A 67 12.85 -9.38 21.12
CA LEU A 67 14.09 -9.26 21.88
C LEU A 67 14.13 -10.14 23.15
N ARG A 68 13.26 -11.14 23.29
CA ARG A 68 13.13 -11.96 24.52
C ARG A 68 14.44 -12.57 25.06
N ARG A 69 15.40 -12.82 24.18
CA ARG A 69 16.72 -13.37 24.52
C ARG A 69 17.82 -12.33 24.59
N SER A 70 17.48 -11.05 24.32
CA SER A 70 18.45 -9.96 24.35
C SER A 70 18.64 -9.48 25.79
N PRO A 71 19.88 -9.39 26.28
CA PRO A 71 20.16 -8.80 27.60
C PRO A 71 19.88 -7.28 27.61
N TYR A 72 19.63 -6.68 26.45
CA TYR A 72 19.42 -5.23 26.28
C TYR A 72 17.94 -4.86 26.15
N LEU A 73 17.01 -5.81 26.23
CA LEU A 73 15.56 -5.58 26.06
C LEU A 73 15.05 -4.40 26.92
N SER A 74 15.42 -4.40 28.22
CA SER A 74 14.98 -3.33 29.13
C SER A 74 15.49 -1.96 28.67
N ALA A 75 16.77 -1.86 28.31
CA ALA A 75 17.36 -0.59 27.86
C ALA A 75 16.75 -0.13 26.52
N VAL A 76 16.49 -1.03 25.60
CA VAL A 76 15.80 -0.73 24.32
C VAL A 76 14.39 -0.20 24.57
N ARG A 77 13.62 -0.87 25.45
CA ARG A 77 12.26 -0.41 25.80
C ARG A 77 12.26 0.98 26.42
N THR A 78 13.21 1.25 27.34
CA THR A 78 13.37 2.57 27.94
C THR A 78 13.68 3.62 26.87
N ALA A 79 14.62 3.35 25.95
CA ALA A 79 14.98 4.28 24.89
C ALA A 79 13.80 4.55 23.91
N ILE A 80 13.01 3.52 23.59
CA ILE A 80 11.78 3.70 22.78
C ILE A 80 10.79 4.59 23.54
N ALA A 81 10.51 4.30 24.80
CA ALA A 81 9.56 5.07 25.61
C ALA A 81 9.98 6.55 25.75
N GLU A 82 11.27 6.79 25.97
CA GLU A 82 11.82 8.15 26.04
C GLU A 82 11.73 8.89 24.70
N SER A 83 12.04 8.18 23.58
CA SER A 83 11.88 8.76 22.24
C SER A 83 10.41 9.09 21.92
N ILE A 84 9.45 8.24 22.35
CA ILE A 84 8.02 8.51 22.21
C ILE A 84 7.62 9.76 23.03
N GLN A 85 8.11 9.86 24.25
CA GLN A 85 7.75 10.95 25.15
C GLN A 85 8.34 12.30 24.69
N THR A 86 9.57 12.29 24.20
CA THR A 86 10.30 13.52 23.83
C THR A 86 10.09 13.92 22.37
N GLY A 87 9.74 12.99 21.50
CA GLY A 87 9.73 13.19 20.05
C GLY A 87 11.12 13.38 19.44
N GLN A 88 12.18 13.04 20.17
CA GLN A 88 13.57 13.32 19.78
C GLN A 88 14.34 12.06 19.47
N SER A 89 15.33 12.20 18.58
CA SER A 89 16.37 11.20 18.38
C SER A 89 17.24 11.10 19.62
N LEU A 90 17.50 9.89 20.10
CA LEU A 90 18.28 9.66 21.30
C LEU A 90 19.45 8.71 21.02
N THR A 91 20.54 8.96 21.75
CA THR A 91 21.67 8.05 21.80
C THR A 91 21.99 7.75 23.26
N SER A 92 21.88 6.49 23.64
CA SER A 92 22.17 6.05 25.01
C SER A 92 23.21 4.93 24.99
N ILE A 93 23.96 4.83 26.07
CA ILE A 93 24.96 3.78 26.27
C ILE A 93 24.43 2.85 27.34
N THR A 94 24.50 1.54 27.10
CA THR A 94 24.10 0.55 28.10
C THR A 94 24.93 0.64 29.37
N SER A 95 24.40 0.21 30.49
CA SER A 95 25.07 0.29 31.81
C SER A 95 26.45 -0.42 31.84
N ARG A 96 26.65 -1.43 31.00
CA ARG A 96 27.94 -2.11 30.83
C ARG A 96 28.91 -1.37 29.90
N ARG A 97 28.44 -0.28 29.24
CA ARG A 97 29.20 0.51 28.26
C ARG A 97 29.71 -0.30 27.05
N ASP A 98 29.11 -1.44 26.77
CA ASP A 98 29.47 -2.32 25.66
C ASP A 98 28.61 -2.12 24.42
N ARG A 99 27.48 -1.42 24.58
CA ARG A 99 26.54 -1.16 23.49
C ARG A 99 26.03 0.26 23.51
N VAL A 100 25.76 0.76 22.31
CA VAL A 100 25.01 1.99 22.05
C VAL A 100 23.63 1.62 21.54
N ILE A 101 22.61 2.32 22.02
CA ILE A 101 21.24 2.29 21.51
C ILE A 101 20.98 3.65 20.90
N ARG A 102 20.60 3.66 19.62
CA ARG A 102 20.15 4.86 18.90
C ARG A 102 18.69 4.71 18.55
N THR A 103 17.91 5.76 18.76
CA THR A 103 16.50 5.84 18.35
C THR A 103 16.27 7.04 17.47
N GLU A 104 15.45 6.83 16.43
CA GLU A 104 15.02 7.86 15.48
C GLU A 104 13.51 7.83 15.39
N PRO A 105 12.80 8.88 15.81
CA PRO A 105 11.35 8.92 15.76
C PRO A 105 10.83 9.00 14.32
N VAL A 106 9.65 8.40 14.08
CA VAL A 106 8.90 8.49 12.83
C VAL A 106 7.61 9.25 13.13
N VAL A 107 7.63 10.54 12.82
CA VAL A 107 6.58 11.48 13.19
C VAL A 107 5.84 11.97 11.96
N MET A 108 4.52 11.91 12.00
CA MET A 108 3.63 12.44 10.96
C MET A 108 3.60 13.97 11.02
N SER A 109 3.22 14.62 9.92
CA SER A 109 3.11 16.08 9.82
C SER A 109 2.16 16.72 10.84
N ASP A 110 1.20 15.94 11.39
CA ASP A 110 0.31 16.38 12.49
C ASP A 110 0.94 16.23 13.90
N GLY A 111 2.23 15.88 13.98
CA GLY A 111 2.96 15.69 15.23
C GLY A 111 2.75 14.32 15.89
N ARG A 112 1.89 13.44 15.36
CA ARG A 112 1.68 12.10 15.91
C ARG A 112 2.84 11.19 15.57
N MET A 113 3.37 10.50 16.57
CA MET A 113 4.38 9.48 16.36
C MET A 113 3.74 8.20 15.88
N HIS A 114 4.22 7.67 14.76
CA HIS A 114 3.78 6.38 14.21
C HIS A 114 4.73 5.25 14.58
N GLY A 115 5.99 5.56 14.77
CA GLY A 115 6.98 4.56 15.14
C GLY A 115 8.33 5.12 15.54
N VAL A 116 9.24 4.23 15.86
CA VAL A 116 10.63 4.53 16.21
C VAL A 116 11.55 3.55 15.50
N HIS A 117 12.56 4.04 14.81
CA HIS A 117 13.69 3.23 14.43
C HIS A 117 14.62 3.04 15.62
N VAL A 118 15.05 1.81 15.85
CA VAL A 118 15.98 1.45 16.94
C VAL A 118 17.16 0.68 16.39
N TRP A 119 18.35 1.09 16.73
CA TRP A 119 19.57 0.35 16.46
C TRP A 119 20.31 0.05 17.78
N THR A 120 20.87 -1.16 17.87
CA THR A 120 21.68 -1.56 19.00
C THR A 120 22.95 -2.23 18.50
N GLY A 121 24.10 -1.63 18.71
CA GLY A 121 25.40 -2.12 18.26
C GLY A 121 26.53 -1.85 19.23
N PRO A 122 27.76 -2.38 18.97
CA PRO A 122 28.95 -2.02 19.73
C PRO A 122 29.19 -0.51 19.70
N ALA A 123 29.81 0.01 20.75
CA ALA A 123 30.04 1.45 20.89
C ALA A 123 31.00 2.02 19.84
N ASP A 124 31.83 1.18 19.28
CA ASP A 124 32.85 1.49 18.26
C ASP A 124 32.40 1.21 16.82
N VAL A 125 31.13 0.80 16.64
CA VAL A 125 30.57 0.47 15.31
C VAL A 125 29.51 1.51 14.95
N GLU A 126 29.67 2.12 13.77
CA GLU A 126 28.61 2.96 13.23
C GLU A 126 27.44 2.11 12.69
N PRO A 127 26.18 2.56 12.90
CA PRO A 127 25.03 1.87 12.37
C PRO A 127 25.06 1.82 10.82
N PRO A 128 24.50 0.78 10.21
CA PRO A 128 24.33 0.75 8.76
C PRO A 128 23.35 1.86 8.32
N GLU A 129 23.32 2.12 7.01
CA GLU A 129 22.34 3.02 6.42
C GLU A 129 20.92 2.60 6.82
N ARG A 130 20.17 3.56 7.29
CA ARG A 130 18.79 3.38 7.76
C ARG A 130 17.81 3.52 6.61
N PRO A 131 16.92 2.54 6.34
CA PRO A 131 15.78 2.77 5.47
C PRO A 131 14.93 3.91 6.05
N THR A 132 14.56 4.88 5.21
CA THR A 132 13.72 5.99 5.66
C THR A 132 12.24 5.57 5.64
N PRO A 133 11.55 5.47 6.79
CA PRO A 133 10.12 5.20 6.80
C PRO A 133 9.36 6.48 6.50
N GLY A 134 8.26 6.35 5.77
CA GLY A 134 7.34 7.43 5.46
C GLY A 134 6.04 7.25 6.24
N PRO A 135 5.74 8.08 7.24
CA PRO A 135 4.43 8.06 7.88
C PRO A 135 3.38 8.67 6.96
N LEU A 136 2.16 8.12 7.02
CA LEU A 136 0.99 8.60 6.29
C LEU A 136 -0.28 8.34 7.10
N LYS A 137 -1.36 9.01 6.72
CA LYS A 137 -2.69 8.86 7.31
C LYS A 137 -3.77 8.81 6.24
N TRP A 138 -4.67 7.86 6.33
CA TRP A 138 -5.90 7.79 5.57
C TRP A 138 -7.08 8.14 6.47
N ASP A 139 -7.83 9.16 6.11
CA ASP A 139 -9.16 9.43 6.65
C ASP A 139 -10.16 8.58 5.85
N LEU A 140 -10.51 7.42 6.37
CA LEU A 140 -11.37 6.44 5.69
C LEU A 140 -12.81 6.93 5.62
N THR A 141 -13.23 7.78 6.55
CA THR A 141 -14.57 8.39 6.55
C THR A 141 -14.73 9.36 5.38
N ARG A 142 -13.66 10.10 5.05
CA ARG A 142 -13.67 11.08 3.94
C ARG A 142 -13.13 10.53 2.63
N GLY A 143 -12.40 9.42 2.67
CA GLY A 143 -11.64 8.93 1.51
C GLY A 143 -10.44 9.79 1.16
N VAL A 144 -9.77 10.38 2.16
CA VAL A 144 -8.64 11.32 2.00
C VAL A 144 -7.37 10.72 2.52
N ALA A 145 -6.31 10.82 1.72
CA ALA A 145 -4.95 10.49 2.09
C ALA A 145 -4.13 11.76 2.45
N THR A 146 -3.30 11.63 3.45
CA THR A 146 -2.27 12.61 3.81
C THR A 146 -0.95 11.87 3.96
N ASP A 147 0.05 12.30 3.22
CA ASP A 147 1.35 11.68 3.11
C ASP A 147 2.46 12.56 3.68
N THR A 148 3.65 11.99 3.80
CA THR A 148 4.90 12.72 3.85
C THR A 148 5.66 12.56 2.54
N GLN A 149 6.69 13.36 2.32
CA GLN A 149 7.54 13.22 1.13
C GLN A 149 8.20 11.84 1.07
N GLU A 150 8.59 11.33 2.24
CA GLU A 150 9.19 10.00 2.40
C GLU A 150 8.18 8.90 2.03
N SER A 151 6.90 9.03 2.43
CA SER A 151 5.89 8.03 2.09
C SER A 151 5.60 8.00 0.59
N LEU A 152 5.53 9.15 -0.06
CA LEU A 152 5.39 9.26 -1.51
C LEU A 152 6.58 8.66 -2.25
N ALA A 153 7.82 9.00 -1.84
CA ALA A 153 9.03 8.43 -2.42
C ALA A 153 9.07 6.90 -2.25
N ASN A 154 8.73 6.40 -1.06
CA ASN A 154 8.65 4.96 -0.80
C ASN A 154 7.59 4.26 -1.66
N SER A 155 6.47 4.91 -1.91
CA SER A 155 5.38 4.40 -2.77
C SER A 155 5.67 4.52 -4.27
N GLY A 156 6.88 4.97 -4.64
CA GLY A 156 7.28 5.06 -6.04
C GLY A 156 6.74 6.26 -6.79
N LYS A 157 6.20 7.25 -6.09
CA LYS A 157 5.76 8.52 -6.66
C LYS A 157 6.92 9.51 -6.70
N ASN A 158 6.80 10.53 -7.56
CA ASN A 158 7.75 11.64 -7.55
C ASN A 158 7.36 12.63 -6.46
N PRO A 159 8.09 12.70 -5.31
CA PRO A 159 7.68 13.55 -4.19
C PRO A 159 7.76 15.05 -4.49
N GLU A 160 8.48 15.46 -5.55
CA GLU A 160 8.57 16.87 -5.95
C GLU A 160 7.33 17.34 -6.73
N LEU A 161 6.59 16.41 -7.34
CA LEU A 161 5.41 16.71 -8.16
C LEU A 161 4.10 16.42 -7.44
N GLU A 162 4.13 15.58 -6.43
CA GLU A 162 2.93 15.14 -5.72
C GLU A 162 2.64 16.04 -4.51
N VAL A 163 1.37 16.33 -4.30
CA VAL A 163 0.93 16.99 -3.07
C VAL A 163 0.86 15.98 -1.93
N THR A 164 1.21 16.40 -0.73
CA THR A 164 1.21 15.54 0.47
C THR A 164 -0.11 15.55 1.21
N TYR A 165 -1.02 16.46 0.91
CA TYR A 165 -2.25 16.67 1.67
C TYR A 165 -3.48 16.70 0.75
N GLY A 166 -4.60 16.17 1.25
CA GLY A 166 -5.89 16.26 0.58
C GLY A 166 -6.00 15.41 -0.69
N ARG A 167 -5.21 14.34 -0.80
CA ARG A 167 -5.25 13.41 -1.93
C ARG A 167 -6.41 12.44 -1.78
N ALA A 168 -6.93 11.95 -2.90
CA ALA A 168 -7.91 10.88 -2.84
C ALA A 168 -7.25 9.58 -2.35
N PHE A 169 -7.92 8.82 -1.49
CA PHE A 169 -7.44 7.52 -0.99
C PHE A 169 -7.01 6.59 -2.14
N ALA A 170 -7.79 6.60 -3.23
CA ALA A 170 -7.49 5.79 -4.42
C ALA A 170 -6.14 6.11 -5.09
N GLU A 171 -5.55 7.27 -4.83
CA GLU A 171 -4.22 7.61 -5.34
C GLU A 171 -3.08 6.89 -4.62
N ASP A 172 -3.32 6.37 -3.42
CA ASP A 172 -2.31 5.64 -2.65
C ASP A 172 -2.27 4.16 -2.96
N LEU A 173 -3.31 3.64 -3.59
CA LEU A 173 -3.34 2.25 -4.03
C LEU A 173 -2.72 2.12 -5.43
N PRO A 174 -1.92 1.07 -5.67
CA PRO A 174 -1.39 0.82 -7.00
C PRO A 174 -2.54 0.68 -8.00
N SER A 175 -2.59 1.55 -8.98
CA SER A 175 -3.50 1.38 -10.11
C SER A 175 -2.99 0.25 -11.00
N ARG A 176 -3.89 -0.55 -11.58
CA ARG A 176 -3.63 -1.65 -12.53
C ARG A 176 -2.94 -2.88 -11.98
N GLU A 177 -2.10 -2.81 -10.96
CA GLU A 177 -1.42 -3.95 -10.39
C GLU A 177 -2.27 -4.55 -9.27
N LEU A 178 -2.45 -5.88 -9.29
CA LEU A 178 -3.10 -6.61 -8.22
C LEU A 178 -2.05 -7.15 -7.27
N ASN A 179 -2.07 -6.71 -6.04
CA ASN A 179 -1.09 -7.10 -5.03
C ASN A 179 -1.66 -8.12 -4.04
N PRO A 180 -0.83 -9.02 -3.49
CA PRO A 180 -1.25 -9.90 -2.41
C PRO A 180 -1.77 -9.09 -1.22
N ASN A 181 -2.86 -9.57 -0.61
CA ASN A 181 -3.53 -8.94 0.52
C ASN A 181 -4.13 -7.53 0.24
N GLU A 182 -4.22 -7.11 -1.00
CA GLU A 182 -4.86 -5.83 -1.36
C GLU A 182 -6.34 -5.84 -0.99
N SER A 183 -7.03 -6.99 -1.12
CA SER A 183 -8.40 -7.18 -0.64
C SER A 183 -8.58 -6.79 0.82
N LYS A 184 -7.59 -7.08 1.67
CA LYS A 184 -7.62 -6.71 3.10
C LYS A 184 -7.49 -5.20 3.33
N VAL A 185 -6.69 -4.50 2.50
CA VAL A 185 -6.59 -3.03 2.55
C VAL A 185 -7.92 -2.40 2.14
N LEU A 186 -8.50 -2.89 1.05
CA LEU A 186 -9.80 -2.44 0.55
C LEU A 186 -10.92 -2.76 1.55
N ALA A 187 -10.90 -3.96 2.14
CA ALA A 187 -11.86 -4.34 3.19
C ALA A 187 -11.73 -3.45 4.43
N MET A 188 -10.51 -3.09 4.83
CA MET A 188 -10.27 -2.12 5.90
C MET A 188 -10.85 -0.75 5.55
N ALA A 189 -10.73 -0.30 4.30
CA ALA A 189 -11.31 0.98 3.87
C ALA A 189 -12.85 0.99 3.93
N VAL A 190 -13.49 -0.17 3.67
CA VAL A 190 -14.97 -0.31 3.67
C VAL A 190 -15.54 -0.55 5.07
N LYS A 191 -14.84 -1.35 5.88
CA LYS A 191 -15.35 -1.84 7.17
C LYS A 191 -14.22 -2.06 8.17
N ALA A 192 -13.44 -1.01 8.46
CA ALA A 192 -12.46 -1.12 9.53
C ALA A 192 -13.11 -1.05 10.91
N GLU A 193 -12.56 -1.84 11.83
CA GLU A 193 -12.84 -1.70 13.26
C GLU A 193 -11.67 -0.96 13.93
N PRO A 194 -11.92 -0.10 14.93
CA PRO A 194 -10.85 0.55 15.67
C PRO A 194 -9.86 -0.48 16.26
N GLY A 195 -8.56 -0.23 16.09
CA GLY A 195 -7.50 -1.14 16.52
C GLY A 195 -7.14 -2.24 15.52
N GLN A 196 -7.87 -2.38 14.41
CA GLN A 196 -7.51 -3.32 13.36
C GLN A 196 -6.14 -2.96 12.77
N THR A 197 -5.30 -3.98 12.52
CA THR A 197 -3.95 -3.81 12.00
C THR A 197 -3.75 -4.56 10.70
N LEU A 198 -2.92 -4.01 9.84
CA LEU A 198 -2.49 -4.65 8.61
C LEU A 198 -0.98 -4.42 8.43
N CYS A 199 -0.25 -5.48 8.11
CA CYS A 199 1.17 -5.41 7.80
C CYS A 199 1.44 -6.28 6.58
N SER A 200 1.98 -5.70 5.50
CA SER A 200 2.17 -6.40 4.24
C SER A 200 3.29 -5.82 3.40
N THR A 201 3.52 -6.42 2.24
CA THR A 201 4.40 -5.87 1.19
C THR A 201 3.68 -5.85 -0.14
N TRP A 202 3.93 -4.83 -0.94
CA TRP A 202 3.47 -4.72 -2.33
C TRP A 202 4.64 -4.54 -3.28
N ASP A 203 4.48 -5.12 -4.46
CA ASP A 203 5.37 -4.90 -5.59
C ASP A 203 4.70 -3.91 -6.54
N LEU A 204 5.45 -2.92 -6.99
CA LEU A 204 4.97 -1.90 -7.92
C LEU A 204 6.12 -1.33 -8.76
N THR A 205 5.77 -0.55 -9.75
CA THR A 205 6.70 0.17 -10.59
C THR A 205 6.74 1.63 -10.16
N ASP A 206 7.95 2.19 -9.94
CA ASP A 206 8.08 3.59 -9.59
C ASP A 206 7.91 4.52 -10.81
N TRP A 207 7.86 5.82 -10.55
CA TRP A 207 7.70 6.84 -11.60
C TRP A 207 8.84 6.85 -12.63
N GLN A 208 9.97 6.22 -12.34
CA GLN A 208 11.12 6.06 -13.24
C GLN A 208 11.07 4.74 -14.02
N GLY A 209 10.09 3.88 -13.77
CA GLY A 209 9.94 2.57 -14.39
C GLY A 209 10.71 1.45 -13.70
N ASN A 210 11.26 1.68 -12.50
CA ASN A 210 11.95 0.64 -11.74
C ASN A 210 10.98 -0.21 -10.93
N ALA A 211 11.17 -1.53 -10.94
CA ALA A 211 10.44 -2.42 -10.05
C ALA A 211 10.91 -2.22 -8.60
N ILE A 212 9.97 -1.99 -7.71
CA ILE A 212 10.22 -1.75 -6.29
C ILE A 212 9.32 -2.60 -5.43
N ARG A 213 9.75 -2.88 -4.21
CA ARG A 213 8.92 -3.46 -3.16
C ARG A 213 8.80 -2.49 -2.01
N ILE A 214 7.56 -2.22 -1.60
CA ILE A 214 7.27 -1.47 -0.39
C ILE A 214 6.79 -2.41 0.70
N GLY A 215 7.25 -2.18 1.94
CA GLY A 215 6.62 -2.71 3.14
C GLY A 215 5.76 -1.63 3.76
N PHE A 216 4.67 -2.01 4.38
CA PHE A 216 3.83 -1.07 5.10
C PHE A 216 3.14 -1.72 6.29
N VAL A 217 2.80 -0.89 7.26
CA VAL A 217 1.95 -1.22 8.40
C VAL A 217 0.90 -0.14 8.54
N ALA A 218 -0.33 -0.53 8.84
CA ALA A 218 -1.44 0.37 9.10
C ALA A 218 -2.18 -0.07 10.36
N ARG A 219 -2.71 0.89 11.12
CA ARG A 219 -3.59 0.68 12.28
C ARG A 219 -4.76 1.65 12.20
N SER A 220 -5.98 1.13 12.32
CA SER A 220 -7.19 1.94 12.38
C SER A 220 -7.43 2.48 13.80
N ALA A 221 -8.02 3.66 13.85
CA ALA A 221 -8.43 4.33 15.09
C ALA A 221 -9.61 5.26 14.82
N ILE A 222 -10.34 5.61 15.89
CA ILE A 222 -11.28 6.72 15.82
C ILE A 222 -10.58 7.98 16.30
N GLU A 223 -10.63 9.04 15.49
CA GLU A 223 -10.02 10.33 15.79
C GLU A 223 -11.00 11.47 15.49
N PRO A 224 -10.89 12.61 16.21
CA PRO A 224 -11.66 13.80 15.85
C PRO A 224 -11.35 14.26 14.43
N GLY A 225 -12.37 14.42 13.62
CA GLY A 225 -12.25 14.95 12.26
C GLY A 225 -12.26 16.49 12.22
N PRO A 226 -11.95 17.08 11.07
CA PRO A 226 -11.95 18.54 10.91
C PRO A 226 -13.36 19.16 10.99
N ASP A 227 -14.39 18.37 10.82
CA ASP A 227 -15.82 18.73 10.94
C ASP A 227 -16.35 18.60 12.37
N GLY A 228 -15.49 18.24 13.33
CA GLY A 228 -15.86 18.04 14.74
C GLY A 228 -16.57 16.72 15.03
N ARG A 229 -16.64 15.81 14.04
CA ARG A 229 -17.19 14.45 14.21
C ARG A 229 -16.06 13.44 14.37
N ASP A 230 -16.39 12.28 14.88
CA ASP A 230 -15.47 11.17 14.95
C ASP A 230 -15.28 10.54 13.55
N HIS A 231 -14.04 10.48 13.11
CA HIS A 231 -13.64 9.85 11.86
C HIS A 231 -12.92 8.53 12.12
N LEU A 232 -13.21 7.54 11.31
CA LEU A 232 -12.38 6.36 11.20
C LEU A 232 -11.15 6.70 10.38
N VAL A 233 -9.98 6.58 10.97
CA VAL A 233 -8.70 6.83 10.29
C VAL A 233 -7.84 5.57 10.33
N ALA A 234 -6.94 5.42 9.36
CA ALA A 234 -5.84 4.47 9.42
C ALA A 234 -4.53 5.24 9.40
N ARG A 235 -3.73 5.10 10.46
CA ARG A 235 -2.37 5.62 10.52
C ARG A 235 -1.41 4.54 10.06
N ALA A 236 -0.48 4.89 9.19
CA ALA A 236 0.39 3.94 8.54
C ALA A 236 1.84 4.45 8.46
N MET A 237 2.76 3.53 8.22
CA MET A 237 4.12 3.80 7.80
C MET A 237 4.46 2.86 6.65
N ASN A 238 5.18 3.37 5.66
CA ASN A 238 5.76 2.56 4.61
C ASN A 238 7.28 2.70 4.56
N TRP A 239 7.95 1.77 3.92
CA TRP A 239 9.40 1.79 3.70
C TRP A 239 9.78 0.98 2.46
N ARG A 240 10.95 1.26 1.88
CA ARG A 240 11.51 0.42 0.82
C ARG A 240 11.94 -0.92 1.39
N ALA A 241 11.19 -1.97 1.06
CA ALA A 241 11.49 -3.34 1.46
C ALA A 241 12.50 -4.01 0.54
N GLU A 242 13.04 -5.14 0.97
CA GLU A 242 13.98 -5.92 0.16
C GLU A 242 13.25 -6.63 -1.00
N LEU A 243 13.71 -6.40 -2.21
CA LEU A 243 13.21 -7.09 -3.39
C LEU A 243 13.80 -8.52 -3.42
N LYS A 244 13.01 -9.53 -3.05
CA LYS A 244 13.43 -10.94 -3.06
C LYS A 244 12.88 -11.66 -4.29
N GLY A 245 13.74 -11.87 -5.27
CA GLY A 245 13.41 -12.65 -6.47
C GLY A 245 12.50 -11.93 -7.48
N PRO A 246 12.17 -12.58 -8.59
CA PRO A 246 11.19 -12.05 -9.52
C PRO A 246 9.83 -11.93 -8.83
N VAL A 247 9.12 -10.86 -9.11
CA VAL A 247 7.74 -10.62 -8.65
C VAL A 247 6.91 -11.87 -8.99
N ALA A 248 6.33 -12.50 -7.98
CA ALA A 248 5.64 -13.77 -8.17
C ALA A 248 4.41 -13.57 -9.07
N SER A 249 4.39 -14.26 -10.20
CA SER A 249 3.38 -14.20 -11.25
C SER A 249 2.00 -14.79 -10.88
N ALA A 250 1.72 -15.01 -9.59
CA ALA A 250 0.41 -15.54 -9.16
C ALA A 250 -0.76 -14.60 -9.49
N THR A 251 -0.49 -13.31 -9.60
CA THR A 251 -1.44 -12.26 -10.00
C THR A 251 -1.58 -12.11 -11.51
N ASP A 252 -0.70 -12.73 -12.29
CA ASP A 252 -0.62 -12.52 -13.74
C ASP A 252 -1.93 -12.98 -14.47
N LEU A 253 -2.53 -14.10 -14.09
CA LEU A 253 -3.78 -14.56 -14.72
C LEU A 253 -4.96 -13.65 -14.38
N ALA A 254 -5.13 -13.28 -13.13
CA ALA A 254 -6.20 -12.38 -12.72
C ALA A 254 -6.06 -11.00 -13.40
N GLN A 255 -4.84 -10.49 -13.46
CA GLN A 255 -4.54 -9.24 -14.17
C GLN A 255 -4.79 -9.34 -15.66
N ARG A 256 -4.41 -10.45 -16.31
CA ARG A 256 -4.70 -10.69 -17.74
C ARG A 256 -6.20 -10.80 -18.03
N ILE A 257 -6.95 -11.47 -17.15
CA ILE A 257 -8.41 -11.54 -17.26
C ILE A 257 -8.99 -10.13 -17.13
N LEU A 258 -8.56 -9.37 -16.13
CA LEU A 258 -9.03 -8.00 -15.93
C LEU A 258 -8.76 -7.12 -17.15
N ASN A 259 -7.54 -7.20 -17.70
CA ASN A 259 -7.16 -6.47 -18.91
C ASN A 259 -7.94 -6.94 -20.15
N GLY A 260 -8.18 -8.26 -20.26
CA GLY A 260 -8.97 -8.84 -21.37
C GLY A 260 -10.46 -8.46 -21.34
N LEU A 261 -10.98 -8.09 -20.18
CA LEU A 261 -12.35 -7.59 -20.01
C LEU A 261 -12.46 -6.06 -20.13
N ALA A 262 -11.35 -5.35 -20.34
CA ALA A 262 -11.37 -3.90 -20.55
C ALA A 262 -12.06 -3.56 -21.87
N GLN A 263 -12.90 -2.54 -21.86
CA GLN A 263 -13.61 -2.03 -23.02
C GLN A 263 -13.25 -0.55 -23.22
N ALA A 264 -13.09 -0.14 -24.48
CA ALA A 264 -12.80 1.25 -24.80
C ALA A 264 -13.94 2.16 -24.31
N GLY A 265 -13.59 3.26 -23.66
CA GLY A 265 -14.55 4.22 -23.11
C GLY A 265 -15.29 3.76 -21.86
N VAL A 266 -14.96 2.58 -21.30
CA VAL A 266 -15.47 2.10 -20.02
C VAL A 266 -14.35 2.12 -18.97
N HIS A 267 -14.60 2.79 -17.83
CA HIS A 267 -13.66 2.95 -16.74
C HIS A 267 -14.16 2.21 -15.50
N ARG A 268 -13.45 1.16 -15.11
CA ARG A 268 -13.84 0.31 -13.98
C ARG A 268 -13.07 0.70 -12.72
N ALA A 269 -13.80 0.72 -11.61
CA ALA A 269 -13.22 1.01 -10.30
C ALA A 269 -13.96 0.28 -9.18
N LEU A 270 -13.33 0.18 -8.02
CA LEU A 270 -13.96 -0.29 -6.80
C LEU A 270 -14.40 0.90 -5.95
N PHE A 271 -15.61 0.83 -5.44
CA PHE A 271 -16.22 1.85 -4.59
C PHE A 271 -16.77 1.23 -3.30
N ASP A 272 -16.63 1.96 -2.19
CA ASP A 272 -17.50 1.75 -1.03
C ASP A 272 -18.87 2.37 -1.33
N LEU A 273 -19.89 1.54 -1.47
CA LEU A 273 -21.22 2.00 -1.85
C LEU A 273 -22.05 2.58 -0.69
N LYS A 274 -21.56 2.51 0.56
CA LYS A 274 -22.22 3.21 1.68
C LYS A 274 -21.95 4.70 1.60
N THR A 275 -20.72 5.05 1.23
CA THR A 275 -20.23 6.42 1.16
C THR A 275 -20.04 6.92 -0.27
N TRP A 276 -20.12 6.03 -1.26
CA TRP A 276 -19.76 6.26 -2.66
C TRP A 276 -18.32 6.79 -2.80
N THR A 277 -17.45 6.31 -1.93
CA THR A 277 -16.02 6.65 -1.96
C THR A 277 -15.30 5.74 -2.94
N LEU A 278 -14.55 6.34 -3.85
CA LEU A 278 -13.64 5.62 -4.74
C LEU A 278 -12.52 4.98 -3.92
N LEU A 279 -12.37 3.67 -4.05
CA LEU A 279 -11.33 2.89 -3.38
C LEU A 279 -10.12 2.66 -4.28
N LYS A 280 -10.37 2.23 -5.53
CA LYS A 280 -9.29 1.88 -6.47
C LYS A 280 -9.78 1.91 -7.91
N TRP A 281 -8.98 2.45 -8.81
CA TRP A 281 -9.15 2.26 -10.25
C TRP A 281 -8.58 0.91 -10.69
N LEU A 282 -9.34 0.19 -11.51
CA LEU A 282 -8.91 -1.07 -12.15
C LEU A 282 -8.43 -0.83 -13.58
N ASP A 283 -8.92 0.22 -14.20
CA ASP A 283 -8.53 0.72 -15.52
C ASP A 283 -7.91 2.12 -15.39
N GLU A 284 -7.66 2.80 -16.52
CA GLU A 284 -7.34 4.22 -16.52
C GLU A 284 -8.45 5.02 -15.82
N PRO A 285 -8.09 5.99 -14.99
CA PRO A 285 -9.06 6.86 -14.35
C PRO A 285 -10.01 7.49 -15.36
N CYS A 286 -11.27 7.62 -14.96
CA CYS A 286 -12.31 8.22 -15.76
C CYS A 286 -11.97 9.70 -16.06
N PRO A 287 -11.87 10.13 -17.35
CA PRO A 287 -11.45 11.47 -17.71
C PRO A 287 -12.54 12.52 -17.57
N PHE A 288 -13.80 12.14 -17.41
CA PHE A 288 -14.95 13.05 -17.33
C PHE A 288 -15.56 13.13 -15.94
N TYR A 289 -14.96 12.50 -14.93
CA TYR A 289 -15.39 12.52 -13.52
C TYR A 289 -14.27 13.05 -12.62
N ASP A 290 -14.54 14.13 -11.88
CA ASP A 290 -13.60 14.70 -10.89
C ASP A 290 -13.54 13.84 -9.63
N TRP A 291 -12.90 12.70 -9.75
CA TRP A 291 -12.73 11.75 -8.66
C TRP A 291 -11.70 12.19 -7.60
N ARG A 292 -10.86 13.19 -7.93
CA ARG A 292 -9.87 13.75 -6.99
C ARG A 292 -10.47 14.76 -6.03
N SER A 293 -11.64 15.30 -6.32
CA SER A 293 -12.31 16.23 -5.42
C SER A 293 -12.69 15.51 -4.13
N THR A 294 -11.93 15.77 -3.08
CA THR A 294 -12.12 15.16 -1.75
C THR A 294 -12.93 16.07 -0.82
N THR A 295 -13.41 17.21 -1.31
CA THR A 295 -14.18 18.15 -0.51
C THR A 295 -15.55 17.57 -0.18
N ILE A 296 -15.80 17.33 1.12
CA ILE A 296 -17.07 16.81 1.63
C ILE A 296 -18.24 17.73 1.28
N ASP A 297 -17.98 19.04 1.15
CA ASP A 297 -18.99 20.06 0.92
C ASP A 297 -19.47 20.12 -0.55
N LYS A 298 -18.87 19.35 -1.44
CA LYS A 298 -19.27 19.29 -2.84
C LYS A 298 -19.90 17.94 -3.16
N PRO A 299 -21.17 17.89 -3.55
CA PRO A 299 -21.79 16.64 -3.94
C PRO A 299 -21.07 16.05 -5.17
N ARG A 300 -20.84 14.73 -5.17
CA ARG A 300 -20.23 13.99 -6.29
C ARG A 300 -21.20 13.69 -7.39
N VAL A 301 -22.47 13.60 -7.03
CA VAL A 301 -23.63 13.38 -7.93
C VAL A 301 -24.55 14.58 -7.79
N HIS A 302 -25.26 14.92 -8.87
CA HIS A 302 -26.22 16.01 -8.85
C HIS A 302 -27.26 15.80 -7.73
N PRO A 303 -27.65 16.85 -6.98
CA PRO A 303 -28.60 16.68 -5.87
C PRO A 303 -29.91 15.99 -6.25
N ASP A 304 -30.43 16.25 -7.46
CA ASP A 304 -31.67 15.61 -7.93
C ASP A 304 -31.49 14.09 -8.18
N ASP A 305 -30.24 13.61 -8.40
CA ASP A 305 -29.96 12.19 -8.65
C ASP A 305 -29.60 11.41 -7.37
N GLU A 306 -29.58 12.08 -6.20
CA GLU A 306 -29.29 11.44 -4.91
C GLU A 306 -30.29 10.31 -4.59
N ALA A 307 -31.54 10.47 -4.98
CA ALA A 307 -32.58 9.45 -4.78
C ALA A 307 -32.28 8.18 -5.59
N GLU A 308 -31.85 8.33 -6.86
CA GLU A 308 -31.47 7.22 -7.72
C GLU A 308 -30.20 6.52 -7.19
N MET A 309 -29.21 7.28 -6.74
CA MET A 309 -28.01 6.74 -6.10
C MET A 309 -28.35 5.94 -4.83
N ALA A 310 -29.31 6.43 -4.03
CA ALA A 310 -29.78 5.72 -2.83
C ALA A 310 -30.54 4.42 -3.18
N LEU A 311 -31.27 4.40 -4.31
CA LEU A 311 -31.90 3.18 -4.83
C LEU A 311 -30.85 2.16 -5.29
N MET A 312 -29.83 2.60 -6.05
CA MET A 312 -28.72 1.73 -6.44
C MET A 312 -28.03 1.09 -5.23
N THR A 313 -27.84 1.83 -4.14
CA THR A 313 -27.26 1.31 -2.89
C THR A 313 -28.11 0.21 -2.27
N LYS A 314 -29.44 0.27 -2.37
CA LYS A 314 -30.35 -0.78 -1.90
C LYS A 314 -30.37 -1.99 -2.84
N GLU A 315 -30.41 -1.74 -4.14
CA GLU A 315 -30.43 -2.79 -5.18
C GLU A 315 -29.13 -3.59 -5.21
N PHE A 316 -28.01 -2.94 -4.88
CA PHE A 316 -26.69 -3.57 -4.79
C PHE A 316 -26.67 -4.82 -3.90
N ALA A 317 -27.46 -4.86 -2.86
CA ALA A 317 -27.57 -6.04 -2.00
C ALA A 317 -28.06 -7.28 -2.76
N ASN A 318 -28.83 -7.08 -3.84
CA ASN A 318 -29.49 -8.11 -4.63
C ASN A 318 -28.77 -8.43 -5.96
N GLY A 319 -27.70 -7.72 -6.30
CA GLY A 319 -26.95 -7.97 -7.53
C GLY A 319 -26.48 -6.71 -8.26
N ALA A 320 -26.59 -6.74 -9.60
CA ALA A 320 -26.18 -5.61 -10.43
C ALA A 320 -27.30 -4.56 -10.52
N THR A 321 -26.91 -3.29 -10.61
CA THR A 321 -27.80 -2.17 -10.86
C THR A 321 -27.16 -1.20 -11.85
N SER A 322 -27.97 -0.44 -12.59
CA SER A 322 -27.48 0.49 -13.59
C SER A 322 -28.39 1.72 -13.70
N ARG A 323 -27.79 2.92 -13.81
CA ARG A 323 -28.48 4.22 -13.97
C ARG A 323 -27.63 5.19 -14.75
N VAL A 324 -28.25 6.20 -15.32
CA VAL A 324 -27.57 7.42 -15.74
C VAL A 324 -27.64 8.41 -14.59
N LEU A 325 -26.47 8.87 -14.12
CA LEU A 325 -26.34 9.85 -13.06
C LEU A 325 -25.52 11.03 -13.56
N ARG A 326 -25.87 12.24 -13.16
CA ARG A 326 -25.05 13.43 -13.42
C ARG A 326 -23.95 13.50 -12.38
N MET A 327 -22.74 13.18 -12.79
CA MET A 327 -21.54 13.22 -11.95
C MET A 327 -20.80 14.53 -12.13
N ARG A 328 -20.07 14.97 -11.10
CA ARG A 328 -19.28 16.20 -11.17
C ARG A 328 -18.08 16.01 -12.11
N GLY A 329 -17.96 16.88 -13.11
CA GLY A 329 -16.81 16.98 -13.99
C GLY A 329 -15.70 17.86 -13.41
N PHE A 330 -14.53 17.88 -14.08
CA PHE A 330 -13.36 18.66 -13.64
C PHE A 330 -13.58 20.17 -13.70
N ASP A 331 -14.40 20.65 -14.63
CA ASP A 331 -14.77 22.06 -14.79
C ASP A 331 -15.91 22.49 -13.84
N ASN A 332 -16.22 21.65 -12.87
CA ASN A 332 -17.31 21.84 -11.91
C ASN A 332 -18.72 21.82 -12.55
N ASP A 333 -18.83 21.31 -13.75
CA ASP A 333 -20.05 20.99 -14.47
C ASP A 333 -20.68 19.65 -14.01
N TRP A 334 -21.86 19.34 -14.56
CA TRP A 334 -22.54 18.08 -14.34
C TRP A 334 -22.55 17.25 -15.62
N VAL A 335 -21.80 16.17 -15.63
CA VAL A 335 -21.65 15.27 -16.76
C VAL A 335 -22.56 14.06 -16.59
N PRO A 336 -23.49 13.77 -17.53
CA PRO A 336 -24.24 12.54 -17.52
C PRO A 336 -23.32 11.34 -17.71
N VAL A 337 -23.38 10.36 -16.81
CA VAL A 337 -22.55 9.17 -16.81
C VAL A 337 -23.44 7.95 -16.62
N HIS A 338 -23.30 6.97 -17.49
CA HIS A 338 -23.91 5.67 -17.28
C HIS A 338 -23.07 4.88 -16.25
N VAL A 339 -23.69 4.62 -15.11
CA VAL A 339 -23.08 3.96 -13.96
C VAL A 339 -23.67 2.57 -13.82
N THR A 340 -22.85 1.52 -13.94
CA THR A 340 -23.22 0.14 -13.65
C THR A 340 -22.46 -0.34 -12.42
N VAL A 341 -23.15 -0.95 -11.48
CA VAL A 341 -22.56 -1.46 -10.23
C VAL A 341 -22.79 -2.95 -10.14
N ASN A 342 -21.71 -3.70 -9.91
CA ASN A 342 -21.77 -5.13 -9.61
C ASN A 342 -21.17 -5.38 -8.22
N ARG A 343 -21.70 -6.36 -7.50
CA ARG A 343 -21.22 -6.71 -6.15
C ARG A 343 -19.96 -7.54 -6.23
N VAL A 344 -18.93 -7.14 -5.49
CA VAL A 344 -17.66 -7.87 -5.32
C VAL A 344 -17.38 -8.09 -3.85
N GLU A 345 -17.10 -9.32 -3.46
CA GLU A 345 -16.64 -9.67 -2.12
C GLU A 345 -15.13 -9.44 -2.02
N LEU A 346 -14.71 -8.60 -1.08
CA LEU A 346 -13.30 -8.29 -0.78
C LEU A 346 -12.71 -9.26 0.22
N GLU A 347 -13.45 -9.50 1.30
CA GLU A 347 -13.17 -10.44 2.38
C GLU A 347 -14.54 -10.99 2.86
N PRO A 348 -14.60 -12.08 3.64
CA PRO A 348 -15.87 -12.61 4.13
C PRO A 348 -16.77 -11.54 4.73
N ASP A 349 -18.00 -11.46 4.24
CA ASP A 349 -19.01 -10.47 4.66
C ASP A 349 -18.63 -8.99 4.45
N THR A 350 -17.63 -8.72 3.62
CA THR A 350 -17.21 -7.35 3.26
C THR A 350 -17.26 -7.17 1.74
N PHE A 351 -18.09 -6.27 1.30
CA PHE A 351 -18.40 -6.07 -0.11
C PHE A 351 -18.09 -4.66 -0.58
N ALA A 352 -17.61 -4.55 -1.82
CA ALA A 352 -17.47 -3.31 -2.57
C ALA A 352 -18.30 -3.36 -3.86
N GLY A 353 -18.56 -2.22 -4.45
CA GLY A 353 -19.11 -2.11 -5.78
C GLY A 353 -18.00 -2.11 -6.84
N LEU A 354 -18.05 -3.05 -7.76
CA LEU A 354 -17.33 -2.93 -9.03
C LEU A 354 -18.17 -2.01 -9.91
N VAL A 355 -17.73 -0.77 -10.02
CA VAL A 355 -18.43 0.29 -10.76
C VAL A 355 -17.79 0.43 -12.13
N SER A 356 -18.62 0.43 -13.17
CA SER A 356 -18.24 0.75 -14.55
C SER A 356 -18.85 2.08 -14.94
N LEU A 357 -18.03 3.01 -15.36
CA LEU A 357 -18.40 4.36 -15.77
C LEU A 357 -18.15 4.53 -17.27
N ARG A 358 -19.14 5.02 -18.02
CA ARG A 358 -19.05 5.38 -19.42
C ARG A 358 -19.97 6.52 -19.76
N LEU A 359 -19.78 7.15 -20.88
CA LEU A 359 -20.77 8.09 -21.40
C LEU A 359 -22.04 7.31 -21.79
N PRO A 360 -23.24 7.87 -21.52
CA PRO A 360 -24.49 7.26 -21.91
C PRO A 360 -24.71 7.40 -23.44
N THR A 361 -25.53 6.53 -24.00
CA THR A 361 -26.07 6.68 -25.37
C THR A 361 -27.23 7.67 -25.39
N ASP A 362 -27.59 8.19 -26.58
CA ASP A 362 -28.71 9.12 -26.72
C ASP A 362 -30.03 8.51 -26.21
N GLY A 363 -30.25 7.21 -26.43
CA GLY A 363 -31.42 6.51 -25.91
C GLY A 363 -31.46 6.45 -24.39
N GLU A 364 -30.29 6.23 -23.75
CA GLU A 364 -30.17 6.20 -22.27
C GLU A 364 -30.35 7.60 -21.67
N LEU A 365 -29.94 8.64 -22.39
CA LEU A 365 -30.19 10.02 -21.97
C LEU A 365 -31.69 10.34 -22.04
N ALA A 366 -32.36 9.95 -23.14
CA ALA A 366 -33.80 10.14 -23.30
C ALA A 366 -34.59 9.39 -22.22
N ASP A 367 -34.23 8.12 -21.95
CA ASP A 367 -34.87 7.31 -20.91
C ASP A 367 -34.69 7.91 -19.51
N ALA A 368 -33.57 8.59 -19.28
CA ALA A 368 -33.28 9.30 -18.03
C ALA A 368 -33.89 10.72 -17.96
N GLY A 369 -34.52 11.19 -19.02
CA GLY A 369 -35.05 12.56 -19.12
C GLY A 369 -33.96 13.65 -19.15
N LEU A 370 -32.78 13.30 -19.64
CA LEU A 370 -31.59 14.15 -19.72
C LEU A 370 -31.22 14.45 -21.18
N GLU A 371 -32.21 14.72 -22.02
CA GLU A 371 -31.96 15.09 -23.42
C GLU A 371 -31.08 16.34 -23.49
N SER A 372 -30.12 16.35 -24.41
CA SER A 372 -29.24 17.49 -24.64
C SER A 372 -30.05 18.69 -25.09
N ASP A 373 -29.90 19.82 -24.42
CA ASP A 373 -30.45 21.15 -24.83
C ASP A 373 -29.76 21.71 -26.09
N ASP A 374 -29.33 20.85 -27.02
CA ASP A 374 -28.67 21.27 -28.28
C ASP A 374 -29.65 21.84 -29.35
N ASN A 375 -30.87 22.24 -28.97
CA ASN A 375 -31.86 22.78 -29.91
C ASN A 375 -32.12 24.29 -29.80
N ASP A 376 -31.28 25.05 -29.08
CA ASP A 376 -31.44 26.52 -29.01
C ASP A 376 -30.28 27.29 -29.69
N ALA A 377 -29.90 26.87 -30.90
CA ALA A 377 -29.06 27.66 -31.80
C ALA A 377 -29.57 27.54 -33.23
N SER A 378 -30.71 28.17 -33.50
CA SER A 378 -31.18 28.43 -34.88
C SER A 378 -31.48 29.90 -35.07
#